data_36011c6125eef42589fede820caccf05
#
_entry.id   36011c6125eef42589fede820caccf05
#
_cell.length_a   1.000
_cell.length_b   1.000
_cell.length_c   1.000
_cell.angle_alpha   90.00
_cell.angle_beta   90.00
_cell.angle_gamma   90.00
#
_symmetry.space_group_name_H-M   'P 1'
#
loop_
_entity.id
_entity.type
_entity.pdbx_description
1 polymer ?
#
loop_
_entity_poly.entity_id
_entity_poly.type
_entity_poly.pdbx_seq_one_letter_code
_entity_poly.pdbx_strand_id
1 'polypeptide(L)'
;MGIQINGQTDTISATDGSFTISGASGNLTGNLTGNVTGNVTGNLTGTASTATAAATAYGLSGTPTLSGITSVSTTNLTVNGNAYPSAGPLSNRNLIINGAMQVAQRSTSSNVSGYTTLDRFAMNANGGSRLTSQESLTSGDPYNEGFRYFMRVKNTTGSSAASAYREILYKVEAQDLAQSGWNYASSSSFITLSFWIRASISQTYYAFLLTYDGTRQLYSFSISLSADTWTKVTKTIPGNSNITINNDNGQGIAIAFIPFYGTDYTTSGHTDDAWGAFDSADSLPDMTTTWATTTDATFDITGVQLEVGSVATPFEHRSYGDELARCQRYFHRMDTGRFVMGYKRHDTECAWSYQSPVPMRNSPSPTLNSGGNFTNFQSSFATTQSNPTVYEYSTNTGNGVLGCSSTWTSTHTYIPSWEAFDISFSAEL
;
A
#
# COMPACT_ATOMS: atom_id res chain seq x y z
N MET A 1 -4.60 18.67 -79.76
CA MET A 1 -3.98 17.47 -80.36
C MET A 1 -3.38 16.64 -79.25
N GLY A 2 -3.92 15.49 -79.04
CA GLY A 2 -3.37 14.55 -78.04
C GLY A 2 -2.40 13.58 -78.71
N ILE A 3 -1.30 13.26 -78.08
CA ILE A 3 -0.42 12.18 -78.50
C ILE A 3 -1.04 10.90 -77.99
N GLN A 4 -1.44 9.99 -78.87
CA GLN A 4 -1.85 8.66 -78.51
C GLN A 4 -0.79 7.68 -79.07
N ILE A 5 -0.15 6.97 -78.16
CA ILE A 5 0.86 5.95 -78.47
C ILE A 5 0.17 4.61 -78.29
N ASN A 6 0.07 3.82 -79.34
CA ASN A 6 -0.66 2.55 -79.32
C ASN A 6 0.23 1.48 -79.92
N GLY A 7 0.77 0.59 -79.06
CA GLY A 7 1.61 -0.53 -79.44
C GLY A 7 2.04 -1.39 -78.28
N GLN A 8 2.49 -2.62 -78.55
CA GLN A 8 2.86 -3.58 -77.50
C GLN A 8 4.24 -3.34 -76.87
N THR A 9 5.04 -2.40 -77.40
CA THR A 9 6.41 -2.11 -76.96
C THR A 9 6.77 -0.63 -77.06
N ASP A 10 5.80 0.28 -76.85
CA ASP A 10 6.06 1.70 -77.07
C ASP A 10 6.85 2.26 -75.90
N THR A 11 8.02 2.80 -76.20
CA THR A 11 8.88 3.47 -75.24
C THR A 11 8.92 4.95 -75.54
N ILE A 12 8.59 5.78 -74.57
CA ILE A 12 8.84 7.21 -74.64
C ILE A 12 10.16 7.45 -73.90
N SER A 13 11.20 7.80 -74.64
CA SER A 13 12.49 8.14 -74.06
C SER A 13 12.91 9.55 -74.55
N ALA A 14 13.44 10.34 -73.61
CA ALA A 14 14.10 11.57 -73.98
C ALA A 14 15.61 11.28 -74.23
N THR A 15 16.17 11.83 -75.29
CA THR A 15 17.60 11.64 -75.64
C THR A 15 18.55 12.32 -74.68
N ASP A 16 18.10 13.23 -73.87
CA ASP A 16 18.80 13.88 -72.75
C ASP A 16 18.51 13.26 -71.40
N GLY A 17 17.74 12.18 -71.34
CA GLY A 17 17.35 11.49 -70.13
C GLY A 17 16.25 12.16 -69.31
N SER A 18 15.65 13.26 -69.82
CA SER A 18 14.58 13.97 -69.13
C SER A 18 13.23 13.71 -69.78
N PHE A 19 12.22 13.24 -68.97
CA PHE A 19 10.83 13.14 -69.38
C PHE A 19 9.97 13.91 -68.34
N THR A 20 9.32 14.95 -68.80
CA THR A 20 8.48 15.80 -67.92
C THR A 20 7.02 15.66 -68.27
N ILE A 21 6.18 15.27 -67.31
CA ILE A 21 4.72 15.39 -67.39
C ILE A 21 4.36 16.65 -66.60
N SER A 22 4.03 17.73 -67.32
CA SER A 22 3.59 18.97 -66.69
C SER A 22 2.13 19.22 -66.97
N GLY A 23 1.34 19.49 -65.93
CA GLY A 23 -0.07 19.79 -66.02
C GLY A 23 -0.78 19.43 -64.70
N ALA A 24 -1.91 20.12 -64.44
CA ALA A 24 -2.63 20.00 -63.14
C ALA A 24 -3.32 18.65 -62.88
N SER A 25 -3.22 17.66 -63.81
CA SER A 25 -3.95 16.38 -63.69
C SER A 25 -3.28 15.23 -64.44
N GLY A 26 -1.96 15.11 -64.36
CA GLY A 26 -1.26 13.95 -64.89
C GLY A 26 -1.37 12.74 -63.99
N ASN A 27 -2.14 11.69 -64.35
CA ASN A 27 -2.14 10.42 -63.69
C ASN A 27 -1.16 9.47 -64.33
N LEU A 28 -0.17 8.97 -63.58
CA LEU A 28 0.65 7.87 -63.99
C LEU A 28 0.05 6.60 -63.41
N THR A 29 -0.53 5.73 -64.23
CA THR A 29 -1.07 4.43 -63.81
C THR A 29 -0.13 3.32 -64.26
N GLY A 30 0.49 2.65 -63.32
CA GLY A 30 1.45 1.59 -63.57
C GLY A 30 2.56 1.54 -62.50
N ASN A 31 3.53 0.62 -62.69
CA ASN A 31 4.66 0.53 -61.78
C ASN A 31 5.72 1.56 -62.13
N LEU A 32 6.12 2.37 -61.16
CA LEU A 32 7.29 3.22 -61.23
C LEU A 32 8.53 2.44 -60.71
N THR A 33 9.46 2.17 -61.60
CA THR A 33 10.73 1.51 -61.22
C THR A 33 11.82 2.55 -61.22
N GLY A 34 12.34 2.90 -60.06
CA GLY A 34 13.41 3.90 -59.90
C GLY A 34 13.24 4.76 -58.64
N ASN A 35 14.10 5.76 -58.48
CA ASN A 35 14.08 6.67 -57.36
C ASN A 35 13.07 7.80 -57.60
N VAL A 36 12.20 8.06 -56.65
CA VAL A 36 11.39 9.27 -56.58
C VAL A 36 12.14 10.33 -55.79
N THR A 37 12.54 11.39 -56.46
CA THR A 37 13.21 12.53 -55.82
C THR A 37 12.20 13.67 -55.69
N GLY A 38 11.74 13.96 -54.46
CA GLY A 38 10.74 15.01 -54.19
C GLY A 38 9.70 14.55 -53.19
N ASN A 39 8.71 15.43 -52.94
CA ASN A 39 7.62 15.12 -51.98
C ASN A 39 6.57 14.22 -52.63
N VAL A 40 6.28 13.09 -51.98
CA VAL A 40 5.10 12.28 -52.29
C VAL A 40 3.95 12.76 -51.40
N THR A 41 2.95 13.40 -52.02
CA THR A 41 1.74 13.86 -51.31
C THR A 41 0.61 12.87 -51.59
N GLY A 42 0.23 12.08 -50.56
CA GLY A 42 -0.83 11.07 -50.68
C GLY A 42 -0.50 9.81 -49.88
N ASN A 43 -1.40 8.81 -49.94
CA ASN A 43 -1.17 7.54 -49.26
C ASN A 43 -0.14 6.69 -50.01
N LEU A 44 0.94 6.33 -49.32
CA LEU A 44 1.87 5.30 -49.79
C LEU A 44 1.37 3.94 -49.32
N THR A 45 0.82 3.14 -50.25
CA THR A 45 0.40 1.76 -49.95
C THR A 45 1.51 0.81 -50.37
N GLY A 46 2.24 0.26 -49.40
CA GLY A 46 3.35 -0.66 -49.63
C GLY A 46 4.35 -0.63 -48.50
N THR A 47 5.44 -1.39 -48.62
CA THR A 47 6.50 -1.48 -47.63
C THR A 47 7.63 -0.53 -47.95
N ALA A 48 7.89 0.46 -47.10
CA ALA A 48 9.11 1.24 -47.13
C ALA A 48 10.22 0.43 -46.39
N SER A 49 11.23 -0.06 -47.11
CA SER A 49 12.31 -0.85 -46.55
C SER A 49 13.29 -0.02 -45.69
N THR A 50 13.37 1.28 -45.92
CA THR A 50 14.22 2.19 -45.12
C THR A 50 13.65 3.61 -45.13
N ALA A 51 13.34 4.15 -43.98
CA ALA A 51 13.08 5.58 -43.78
C ALA A 51 14.24 6.17 -42.96
N THR A 52 15.02 7.07 -43.56
CA THR A 52 16.19 7.68 -42.90
C THR A 52 15.80 8.69 -41.83
N ALA A 53 14.61 9.28 -41.89
CA ALA A 53 14.01 10.09 -40.86
C ALA A 53 12.48 10.12 -41.03
N ALA A 54 11.73 9.79 -39.99
CA ALA A 54 10.31 10.10 -39.87
C ALA A 54 10.18 11.20 -38.81
N ALA A 55 9.86 12.41 -39.21
CA ALA A 55 9.65 13.55 -38.30
C ALA A 55 8.41 13.33 -37.40
N THR A 56 7.42 12.58 -37.87
CA THR A 56 6.22 12.24 -37.11
C THR A 56 5.63 10.93 -37.64
N ALA A 57 5.53 9.92 -36.80
CA ALA A 57 4.78 8.69 -37.08
C ALA A 57 3.46 8.71 -36.28
N TYR A 58 2.33 8.82 -36.98
CA TYR A 58 1.01 8.70 -36.34
C TYR A 58 0.57 7.22 -36.38
N GLY A 59 0.58 6.58 -35.21
CA GLY A 59 0.00 5.24 -35.07
C GLY A 59 0.85 4.11 -35.71
N LEU A 60 1.77 3.57 -34.97
CA LEU A 60 2.40 2.29 -35.29
C LEU A 60 1.44 1.17 -34.89
N SER A 61 0.78 0.53 -35.86
CA SER A 61 -0.07 -0.65 -35.61
C SER A 61 0.72 -1.94 -35.85
N GLY A 62 0.40 -2.99 -35.14
CA GLY A 62 1.11 -4.26 -35.15
C GLY A 62 2.15 -4.38 -34.00
N THR A 63 3.17 -5.19 -34.19
CA THR A 63 4.30 -5.35 -33.24
C THR A 63 5.59 -4.76 -33.84
N PRO A 64 5.73 -3.42 -33.91
CA PRO A 64 6.95 -2.82 -34.44
C PRO A 64 8.13 -3.09 -33.50
N THR A 65 9.24 -3.56 -34.05
CA THR A 65 10.49 -3.64 -33.31
C THR A 65 11.21 -2.31 -33.42
N LEU A 66 11.33 -1.61 -32.30
CA LEU A 66 12.05 -0.37 -32.18
C LEU A 66 13.43 -0.64 -31.57
N SER A 67 14.51 -0.52 -32.36
CA SER A 67 15.88 -0.71 -31.90
C SER A 67 16.64 0.63 -31.93
N GLY A 68 17.57 0.80 -30.96
CA GLY A 68 18.40 2.01 -30.90
C GLY A 68 17.72 3.25 -30.33
N ILE A 69 16.63 3.07 -29.60
CA ILE A 69 15.95 4.18 -28.90
C ILE A 69 16.81 4.60 -27.69
N THR A 70 17.31 5.82 -27.72
CA THR A 70 18.08 6.41 -26.61
C THR A 70 17.20 7.10 -25.58
N SER A 71 15.98 7.50 -25.94
CA SER A 71 15.00 8.07 -24.99
C SER A 71 13.58 7.90 -25.51
N VAL A 72 12.64 7.70 -24.60
CA VAL A 72 11.19 7.75 -24.83
C VAL A 72 10.63 8.87 -23.98
N SER A 73 10.13 9.94 -24.62
CA SER A 73 9.42 11.01 -23.93
C SER A 73 7.92 10.79 -24.13
N THR A 74 7.21 10.49 -23.05
CA THR A 74 5.78 10.25 -23.08
C THR A 74 5.13 10.71 -21.77
N THR A 75 3.89 11.18 -21.87
CA THR A 75 3.10 11.52 -20.68
C THR A 75 2.71 10.26 -19.91
N ASN A 76 2.50 9.14 -20.61
CA ASN A 76 2.15 7.85 -20.02
C ASN A 76 2.92 6.73 -20.73
N LEU A 77 3.76 6.00 -20.01
CA LEU A 77 4.42 4.82 -20.50
C LEU A 77 3.69 3.58 -19.97
N THR A 78 3.24 2.72 -20.89
CA THR A 78 2.67 1.41 -20.54
C THR A 78 3.54 0.32 -21.14
N VAL A 79 4.06 -0.58 -20.30
CA VAL A 79 4.84 -1.75 -20.72
C VAL A 79 4.11 -3.01 -20.30
N ASN A 80 3.84 -3.90 -21.25
CA ASN A 80 3.08 -5.14 -21.01
C ASN A 80 1.72 -4.91 -20.30
N GLY A 81 1.03 -3.83 -20.65
CA GLY A 81 -0.25 -3.47 -20.02
C GLY A 81 -0.15 -2.77 -18.67
N ASN A 82 1.05 -2.64 -18.11
CA ASN A 82 1.26 -1.95 -16.84
C ASN A 82 1.68 -0.50 -17.06
N ALA A 83 1.00 0.43 -16.40
CA ALA A 83 1.38 1.84 -16.39
C ALA A 83 2.60 2.04 -15.47
N TYR A 84 3.52 2.89 -15.90
CA TYR A 84 4.67 3.32 -15.11
C TYR A 84 4.52 4.78 -14.74
N PRO A 85 4.87 5.19 -13.51
CA PRO A 85 4.76 6.57 -13.08
C PRO A 85 5.72 7.45 -13.86
N SER A 86 5.29 8.66 -14.17
CA SER A 86 6.12 9.68 -14.81
C SER A 86 7.15 10.29 -13.85
N ALA A 87 7.03 10.05 -12.56
CA ALA A 87 7.94 10.50 -11.51
C ALA A 87 7.90 9.55 -10.31
N GLY A 88 9.03 9.44 -9.61
CA GLY A 88 9.19 8.64 -8.39
C GLY A 88 10.06 7.40 -8.57
N PRO A 89 10.63 6.87 -7.49
CA PRO A 89 11.48 5.69 -7.55
C PRO A 89 10.66 4.44 -7.87
N LEU A 90 11.22 3.53 -8.67
CA LEU A 90 10.62 2.21 -8.95
C LEU A 90 10.72 1.25 -7.76
N SER A 91 11.54 1.58 -6.75
CA SER A 91 11.69 0.82 -5.51
C SER A 91 11.36 1.69 -4.30
N ASN A 92 10.91 1.08 -3.22
CA ASN A 92 10.48 1.75 -1.98
C ASN A 92 9.38 2.82 -2.19
N ARG A 93 8.55 2.65 -3.23
CA ARG A 93 7.47 3.58 -3.54
C ARG A 93 6.23 3.37 -2.69
N ASN A 94 6.02 2.14 -2.19
CA ASN A 94 4.87 1.85 -1.33
C ASN A 94 5.13 2.35 0.09
N LEU A 95 4.40 3.38 0.52
CA LEU A 95 4.43 3.93 1.87
C LEU A 95 3.73 3.02 2.90
N ILE A 96 3.00 2.01 2.43
CA ILE A 96 2.33 1.04 3.30
C ILE A 96 3.29 -0.10 3.64
N ILE A 97 3.42 -0.38 4.92
CA ILE A 97 4.13 -1.55 5.46
C ILE A 97 3.10 -2.65 5.66
N ASN A 98 3.45 -3.88 5.30
CA ASN A 98 2.58 -5.05 5.40
C ASN A 98 1.31 -4.98 4.53
N GLY A 99 1.36 -4.24 3.42
CA GLY A 99 0.20 -4.11 2.54
C GLY A 99 -0.27 -5.43 1.89
N ALA A 100 0.61 -6.42 1.79
CA ALA A 100 0.29 -7.79 1.35
C ALA A 100 -0.23 -8.70 2.49
N MET A 101 -0.46 -8.19 3.68
CA MET A 101 -1.02 -8.89 4.84
C MET A 101 -0.23 -10.13 5.30
N GLN A 102 1.11 -10.16 5.10
CA GLN A 102 1.92 -11.37 5.36
C GLN A 102 2.43 -11.47 6.80
N VAL A 103 2.56 -10.37 7.53
CA VAL A 103 3.15 -10.33 8.87
C VAL A 103 2.06 -10.20 9.92
N ALA A 104 2.04 -11.12 10.89
CA ALA A 104 1.09 -11.16 12.00
C ALA A 104 1.80 -11.61 13.28
N GLN A 105 2.69 -10.76 13.84
CA GLN A 105 3.49 -11.09 15.02
C GLN A 105 2.66 -11.24 16.30
N ARG A 106 1.50 -10.54 16.39
CA ARG A 106 0.64 -10.57 17.58
C ARG A 106 -0.21 -11.82 17.63
N SER A 107 -1.01 -12.04 16.59
CA SER A 107 -1.91 -13.19 16.45
C SER A 107 -2.44 -13.24 15.02
N THR A 108 -2.87 -14.40 14.57
CA THR A 108 -3.60 -14.55 13.29
C THR A 108 -5.10 -14.32 13.43
N SER A 109 -5.63 -14.17 14.65
CA SER A 109 -7.04 -13.83 14.88
C SER A 109 -7.26 -13.13 16.22
N SER A 110 -8.25 -12.23 16.29
CA SER A 110 -8.61 -11.51 17.51
C SER A 110 -10.05 -10.96 17.43
N ASN A 111 -10.72 -10.90 18.56
CA ASN A 111 -12.00 -10.21 18.72
C ASN A 111 -11.85 -8.86 19.47
N VAL A 112 -10.62 -8.43 19.75
CA VAL A 112 -10.32 -7.21 20.49
C VAL A 112 -9.99 -6.07 19.51
N SER A 113 -10.31 -4.82 19.86
CA SER A 113 -9.96 -3.62 19.07
C SER A 113 -8.48 -3.29 19.14
N GLY A 114 -8.00 -2.57 18.13
CA GLY A 114 -6.66 -2.06 18.02
C GLY A 114 -5.75 -2.93 17.17
N TYR A 115 -4.45 -2.81 17.39
CA TYR A 115 -3.41 -3.61 16.72
C TYR A 115 -3.30 -4.99 17.39
N THR A 116 -4.11 -5.94 16.99
CA THR A 116 -4.22 -7.25 17.68
C THR A 116 -3.97 -8.46 16.78
N THR A 117 -3.92 -8.25 15.47
CA THR A 117 -3.67 -9.31 14.47
C THR A 117 -2.52 -8.91 13.54
N LEU A 118 -2.83 -8.55 12.31
CA LEU A 118 -1.86 -8.12 11.30
C LEU A 118 -1.10 -6.88 11.77
N ASP A 119 0.20 -6.93 11.58
CA ASP A 119 1.05 -5.81 11.93
C ASP A 119 0.70 -4.58 11.11
N ARG A 120 0.73 -3.42 11.73
CA ARG A 120 0.45 -2.09 11.17
C ARG A 120 -1.02 -1.81 10.86
N PHE A 121 -1.91 -2.81 10.87
CA PHE A 121 -3.35 -2.62 10.64
C PHE A 121 -4.11 -2.78 11.96
N ALA A 122 -4.74 -1.71 12.41
CA ALA A 122 -5.63 -1.73 13.56
C ALA A 122 -7.06 -2.01 13.10
N MET A 123 -7.81 -2.80 13.88
CA MET A 123 -9.24 -2.93 13.74
C MET A 123 -9.94 -2.25 14.89
N ASN A 124 -10.58 -1.12 14.65
CA ASN A 124 -11.35 -0.37 15.64
C ASN A 124 -12.84 -0.64 15.46
N ALA A 125 -13.56 -0.79 16.58
CA ALA A 125 -14.98 -1.06 16.53
C ALA A 125 -15.69 -0.64 17.80
N ASN A 126 -16.95 -0.22 17.63
CA ASN A 126 -17.92 -0.01 18.69
C ASN A 126 -19.27 -0.63 18.27
N GLY A 127 -20.03 -1.14 19.24
CA GLY A 127 -21.31 -1.81 19.01
C GLY A 127 -21.17 -3.18 18.35
N GLY A 128 -21.91 -4.19 18.84
CA GLY A 128 -21.84 -5.58 18.38
C GLY A 128 -20.47 -6.22 18.63
N SER A 129 -20.25 -7.37 18.00
CA SER A 129 -19.01 -8.15 18.11
C SER A 129 -18.46 -8.49 16.73
N ARG A 130 -17.16 -8.68 16.63
CA ARG A 130 -16.46 -9.06 15.39
C ARG A 130 -15.30 -10.00 15.68
N LEU A 131 -14.87 -10.69 14.64
CA LEU A 131 -13.60 -11.40 14.57
C LEU A 131 -12.76 -10.77 13.46
N THR A 132 -11.51 -10.46 13.77
CA THR A 132 -10.52 -10.04 12.80
C THR A 132 -9.54 -11.18 12.61
N SER A 133 -9.20 -11.54 11.37
CA SER A 133 -8.27 -12.63 11.10
C SER A 133 -7.37 -12.35 9.89
N GLN A 134 -6.19 -12.99 9.92
CA GLN A 134 -5.38 -13.21 8.73
C GLN A 134 -5.85 -14.50 8.07
N GLU A 135 -6.27 -14.42 6.83
CA GLU A 135 -6.76 -15.56 6.07
C GLU A 135 -5.84 -15.87 4.89
N SER A 136 -5.74 -17.16 4.54
CA SER A 136 -4.99 -17.60 3.36
C SER A 136 -5.77 -17.34 2.08
N LEU A 137 -5.09 -16.77 1.10
CA LEU A 137 -5.61 -16.56 -0.25
C LEU A 137 -5.07 -17.68 -1.16
N THR A 138 -5.94 -18.47 -1.74
CA THR A 138 -5.58 -19.67 -2.53
C THR A 138 -5.97 -19.57 -4.00
N SER A 139 -6.80 -18.58 -4.37
CA SER A 139 -7.28 -18.38 -5.75
C SER A 139 -7.84 -16.97 -5.94
N GLY A 140 -8.21 -16.64 -7.18
CA GLY A 140 -8.79 -15.35 -7.56
C GLY A 140 -7.75 -14.33 -8.02
N ASP A 141 -8.22 -13.16 -8.45
CA ASP A 141 -7.36 -12.16 -9.07
C ASP A 141 -6.22 -11.67 -8.17
N PRO A 142 -6.44 -11.39 -6.86
CA PRO A 142 -5.31 -11.02 -6.00
C PRO A 142 -4.28 -12.15 -5.86
N TYR A 143 -4.71 -13.43 -5.84
CA TYR A 143 -3.77 -14.56 -5.82
C TYR A 143 -2.90 -14.60 -7.10
N ASN A 144 -3.50 -14.31 -8.25
CA ASN A 144 -2.80 -14.26 -9.54
C ASN A 144 -1.78 -13.10 -9.58
N GLU A 145 -2.03 -12.00 -8.85
CA GLU A 145 -1.07 -10.90 -8.66
C GLU A 145 0.00 -11.18 -7.60
N GLY A 146 0.02 -12.37 -6.98
CA GLY A 146 1.08 -12.79 -6.06
C GLY A 146 0.73 -12.69 -4.57
N PHE A 147 -0.46 -12.23 -4.19
CA PHE A 147 -0.88 -12.18 -2.78
C PHE A 147 -1.20 -13.58 -2.25
N ARG A 148 -0.88 -13.81 -0.97
CA ARG A 148 -1.09 -15.11 -0.29
C ARG A 148 -1.94 -14.98 0.96
N TYR A 149 -2.14 -13.76 1.44
CA TYR A 149 -2.91 -13.46 2.64
C TYR A 149 -3.80 -12.25 2.44
N PHE A 150 -4.85 -12.17 3.24
CA PHE A 150 -5.73 -11.02 3.35
C PHE A 150 -6.20 -10.85 4.79
N MET A 151 -6.58 -9.62 5.15
CA MET A 151 -7.23 -9.32 6.41
C MET A 151 -8.73 -9.50 6.25
N ARG A 152 -9.37 -10.22 7.15
CA ARG A 152 -10.82 -10.37 7.22
C ARG A 152 -11.37 -9.73 8.48
N VAL A 153 -12.42 -8.96 8.33
CA VAL A 153 -13.32 -8.55 9.42
C VAL A 153 -14.64 -9.26 9.22
N LYS A 154 -15.07 -10.03 10.24
CA LYS A 154 -16.33 -10.75 10.25
C LYS A 154 -17.21 -10.28 11.41
N ASN A 155 -18.45 -9.91 11.14
CA ASN A 155 -19.42 -9.63 12.18
C ASN A 155 -19.84 -10.93 12.86
N THR A 156 -19.59 -11.06 14.17
CA THR A 156 -20.12 -12.17 14.96
C THR A 156 -21.44 -11.79 15.62
N THR A 157 -21.65 -10.50 15.86
CA THR A 157 -22.94 -9.93 16.24
C THR A 157 -23.05 -8.55 15.59
N GLY A 158 -24.10 -8.35 14.80
CA GLY A 158 -24.33 -7.08 14.10
C GLY A 158 -24.82 -5.96 15.02
N SER A 159 -24.63 -4.72 14.57
CA SER A 159 -25.18 -3.52 15.19
C SER A 159 -25.28 -2.39 14.17
N SER A 160 -26.42 -1.70 14.15
CA SER A 160 -26.66 -0.46 13.39
C SER A 160 -26.95 0.74 14.29
N ALA A 161 -26.55 0.68 15.56
CA ALA A 161 -26.70 1.82 16.47
C ALA A 161 -25.97 3.07 15.91
N ALA A 162 -26.47 4.24 16.22
CA ALA A 162 -25.88 5.51 15.76
C ALA A 162 -24.38 5.60 16.07
N SER A 163 -23.96 5.13 17.25
CA SER A 163 -22.56 5.10 17.69
C SER A 163 -21.77 3.86 17.25
N ALA A 164 -22.39 2.94 16.49
CA ALA A 164 -21.70 1.73 16.04
C ALA A 164 -20.74 2.05 14.89
N TYR A 165 -19.54 1.47 14.92
CA TYR A 165 -18.58 1.58 13.82
C TYR A 165 -17.70 0.34 13.69
N ARG A 166 -17.18 0.15 12.48
CA ARG A 166 -16.14 -0.81 12.10
C ARG A 166 -15.16 -0.10 11.18
N GLU A 167 -13.88 -0.11 11.55
CA GLU A 167 -12.84 0.60 10.85
C GLU A 167 -11.56 -0.22 10.83
N ILE A 168 -11.02 -0.50 9.65
CA ILE A 168 -9.64 -0.96 9.48
C ILE A 168 -8.80 0.29 9.26
N LEU A 169 -7.86 0.55 10.16
CA LEU A 169 -7.05 1.76 10.20
C LEU A 169 -5.58 1.44 9.97
N TYR A 170 -4.94 2.17 9.06
CA TYR A 170 -3.51 2.20 8.84
C TYR A 170 -2.98 3.62 9.02
N LYS A 171 -1.81 3.78 9.64
CA LYS A 171 -1.19 5.09 9.87
C LYS A 171 0.21 5.14 9.30
N VAL A 172 0.52 6.19 8.55
CA VAL A 172 1.85 6.47 7.97
C VAL A 172 2.56 7.48 8.86
N GLU A 173 3.86 7.26 9.15
CA GLU A 173 4.69 8.24 9.85
C GLU A 173 4.77 9.56 9.06
N ALA A 174 4.75 10.68 9.77
CA ALA A 174 4.84 12.00 9.16
C ALA A 174 6.16 12.19 8.39
N GLN A 175 7.29 11.74 8.92
CA GLN A 175 8.58 11.80 8.23
C GLN A 175 8.63 11.00 6.92
N ASP A 176 7.95 9.85 6.85
CA ASP A 176 7.90 9.03 5.64
C ASP A 176 7.12 9.74 4.52
N LEU A 177 6.06 10.46 4.89
CA LEU A 177 5.30 11.32 3.97
C LEU A 177 6.09 12.56 3.57
N ALA A 178 6.70 13.26 4.52
CA ALA A 178 7.45 14.48 4.26
C ALA A 178 8.64 14.24 3.30
N GLN A 179 9.23 13.05 3.35
CA GLN A 179 10.38 12.64 2.52
C GLN A 179 9.98 11.85 1.28
N SER A 180 8.69 11.56 1.07
CA SER A 180 8.21 10.74 -0.04
C SER A 180 8.38 11.38 -1.42
N GLY A 181 8.53 12.70 -1.47
CA GLY A 181 8.51 13.49 -2.70
C GLY A 181 7.09 13.97 -3.09
N TRP A 182 6.08 13.66 -2.31
CA TRP A 182 4.74 14.23 -2.49
C TRP A 182 4.71 15.68 -2.03
N ASN A 183 4.38 16.59 -2.95
CA ASN A 183 4.07 17.98 -2.58
C ASN A 183 2.62 18.06 -2.09
N TYR A 184 2.39 17.67 -0.83
CA TYR A 184 1.07 17.54 -0.22
C TYR A 184 0.28 18.85 -0.18
N ALA A 185 0.93 20.00 -0.26
CA ALA A 185 0.28 21.31 -0.28
C ALA A 185 -0.17 21.74 -1.69
N SER A 186 0.12 20.99 -2.73
CA SER A 186 -0.18 21.33 -4.12
C SER A 186 -1.25 20.43 -4.71
N SER A 187 -2.33 21.01 -5.22
CA SER A 187 -3.40 20.27 -5.91
C SER A 187 -2.99 19.66 -7.25
N SER A 188 -1.80 19.99 -7.77
CA SER A 188 -1.21 19.36 -8.96
C SER A 188 -0.22 18.26 -8.64
N SER A 189 0.00 17.95 -7.37
CA SER A 189 0.80 16.81 -6.91
C SER A 189 -0.12 15.75 -6.31
N PHE A 190 0.10 14.49 -6.66
CA PHE A 190 -0.84 13.42 -6.36
C PHE A 190 -0.17 12.29 -5.58
N ILE A 191 -0.98 11.61 -4.77
CA ILE A 191 -0.72 10.25 -4.29
C ILE A 191 -1.81 9.32 -4.84
N THR A 192 -1.46 8.07 -5.05
CA THR A 192 -2.40 7.05 -5.52
C THR A 192 -2.46 5.91 -4.52
N LEU A 193 -3.67 5.65 -4.02
CA LEU A 193 -4.00 4.50 -3.18
C LEU A 193 -4.57 3.40 -4.05
N SER A 194 -4.01 2.20 -3.97
CA SER A 194 -4.56 1.01 -4.63
C SER A 194 -4.64 -0.16 -3.65
N PHE A 195 -5.67 -1.00 -3.79
CA PHE A 195 -5.88 -2.17 -2.93
C PHE A 195 -6.90 -3.12 -3.55
N TRP A 196 -6.91 -4.36 -3.08
CA TRP A 196 -7.95 -5.34 -3.34
C TRP A 196 -8.92 -5.41 -2.15
N ILE A 197 -10.21 -5.42 -2.45
CA ILE A 197 -11.29 -5.44 -1.46
C ILE A 197 -12.40 -6.40 -1.88
N ARG A 198 -13.03 -7.04 -0.90
CA ARG A 198 -14.20 -7.90 -1.09
C ARG A 198 -15.11 -7.80 0.13
N ALA A 199 -16.41 -7.85 -0.07
CA ALA A 199 -17.38 -7.97 1.00
C ALA A 199 -18.44 -9.02 0.65
N SER A 200 -19.01 -9.68 1.65
CA SER A 200 -20.08 -10.67 1.44
C SER A 200 -21.44 -10.05 1.12
N ILE A 201 -21.59 -8.76 1.31
CA ILE A 201 -22.82 -8.01 1.05
C ILE A 201 -22.57 -6.99 -0.05
N SER A 202 -23.43 -7.00 -1.08
CA SER A 202 -23.43 -6.00 -2.15
C SER A 202 -24.00 -4.69 -1.65
N GLN A 203 -23.13 -3.68 -1.49
CA GLN A 203 -23.50 -2.30 -1.12
C GLN A 203 -22.34 -1.34 -1.41
N THR A 204 -22.57 -0.04 -1.19
CA THR A 204 -21.53 0.96 -1.18
C THR A 204 -20.85 1.00 0.18
N TYR A 205 -19.52 0.87 0.16
CA TYR A 205 -18.62 1.04 1.29
C TYR A 205 -17.79 2.31 1.07
N TYR A 206 -17.00 2.69 2.07
CA TYR A 206 -16.21 3.90 2.00
C TYR A 206 -14.79 3.68 2.50
N ALA A 207 -13.90 4.56 2.07
CA ALA A 207 -12.58 4.72 2.63
C ALA A 207 -12.24 6.20 2.72
N PHE A 208 -11.33 6.55 3.61
CA PHE A 208 -10.86 7.92 3.70
C PHE A 208 -9.38 8.02 4.07
N LEU A 209 -8.79 9.18 3.75
CA LEU A 209 -7.51 9.62 4.25
C LEU A 209 -7.74 10.76 5.23
N LEU A 210 -7.01 10.75 6.35
CA LEU A 210 -7.12 11.75 7.41
C LEU A 210 -5.73 12.21 7.84
N THR A 211 -5.45 13.51 7.74
CA THR A 211 -4.19 14.10 8.21
C THR A 211 -4.22 14.34 9.72
N TYR A 212 -3.04 14.36 10.36
CA TYR A 212 -2.95 14.55 11.82
C TYR A 212 -2.19 15.80 12.23
N ASP A 213 -1.36 16.34 11.37
CA ASP A 213 -0.63 17.58 11.65
C ASP A 213 -1.45 18.82 11.26
N GLY A 214 -1.31 19.88 12.01
CA GLY A 214 -2.06 21.13 11.80
C GLY A 214 -3.58 20.94 11.97
N THR A 215 -4.36 21.67 11.16
CA THR A 215 -5.81 21.45 11.08
C THR A 215 -6.07 20.17 10.28
N ARG A 216 -6.65 19.17 10.94
CA ARG A 216 -6.91 17.86 10.31
C ARG A 216 -7.79 18.00 9.08
N GLN A 217 -7.36 17.38 7.98
CA GLN A 217 -8.09 17.34 6.72
C GLN A 217 -8.49 15.91 6.41
N LEU A 218 -9.71 15.72 5.93
CA LEU A 218 -10.28 14.44 5.53
C LEU A 218 -10.56 14.43 4.04
N TYR A 219 -10.26 13.31 3.39
CA TYR A 219 -10.63 13.01 2.00
C TYR A 219 -11.29 11.65 1.96
N SER A 220 -12.58 11.58 1.74
CA SER A 220 -13.34 10.35 1.64
C SER A 220 -13.64 9.99 0.18
N PHE A 221 -13.98 8.73 -0.05
CA PHE A 221 -14.48 8.25 -1.34
C PHE A 221 -15.30 6.97 -1.17
N SER A 222 -16.24 6.76 -2.09
CA SER A 222 -17.12 5.61 -2.11
C SER A 222 -16.55 4.44 -2.92
N ILE A 223 -16.95 3.21 -2.55
CA ILE A 223 -16.54 1.94 -3.15
C ILE A 223 -17.78 1.06 -3.30
N SER A 224 -18.30 0.91 -4.51
CA SER A 224 -19.42 0.03 -4.79
C SER A 224 -18.93 -1.40 -5.01
N LEU A 225 -19.38 -2.36 -4.20
CA LEU A 225 -18.98 -3.77 -4.28
C LEU A 225 -20.15 -4.68 -4.63
N SER A 226 -19.86 -5.67 -5.46
CA SER A 226 -20.71 -6.86 -5.61
C SER A 226 -20.34 -7.91 -4.56
N ALA A 227 -21.32 -8.65 -4.06
CA ALA A 227 -21.10 -9.66 -3.04
C ALA A 227 -20.04 -10.69 -3.48
N ASP A 228 -19.18 -11.07 -2.55
CA ASP A 228 -18.15 -12.10 -2.68
C ASP A 228 -17.16 -11.94 -3.85
N THR A 229 -17.10 -10.74 -4.45
CA THR A 229 -16.25 -10.45 -5.61
C THR A 229 -15.04 -9.60 -5.21
N TRP A 230 -13.83 -10.09 -5.48
CA TRP A 230 -12.63 -9.30 -5.35
C TRP A 230 -12.62 -8.15 -6.36
N THR A 231 -12.50 -6.95 -5.86
CA THR A 231 -12.46 -5.71 -6.67
C THR A 231 -11.15 -4.97 -6.41
N LYS A 232 -10.42 -4.66 -7.47
CA LYS A 232 -9.24 -3.78 -7.37
C LYS A 232 -9.72 -2.34 -7.42
N VAL A 233 -9.41 -1.59 -6.38
CA VAL A 233 -9.72 -0.16 -6.26
C VAL A 233 -8.45 0.63 -6.49
N THR A 234 -8.55 1.70 -7.24
CA THR A 234 -7.50 2.69 -7.44
C THR A 234 -8.09 4.08 -7.25
N LYS A 235 -7.47 4.87 -6.36
CA LYS A 235 -7.89 6.23 -6.08
C LYS A 235 -6.71 7.18 -6.13
N THR A 236 -6.72 8.09 -7.07
CA THR A 236 -5.75 9.19 -7.19
C THR A 236 -6.26 10.40 -6.41
N ILE A 237 -5.43 10.90 -5.51
CA ILE A 237 -5.79 11.92 -4.53
C ILE A 237 -4.84 13.10 -4.68
N PRO A 238 -5.33 14.31 -4.97
CA PRO A 238 -4.50 15.51 -5.06
C PRO A 238 -4.03 15.97 -3.68
N GLY A 239 -2.96 16.73 -3.62
CA GLY A 239 -2.63 17.51 -2.44
C GLY A 239 -3.63 18.67 -2.22
N ASN A 240 -3.51 19.34 -1.08
CA ASN A 240 -4.36 20.48 -0.74
C ASN A 240 -3.56 21.47 0.13
N SER A 241 -3.71 22.77 -0.12
CA SER A 241 -2.97 23.82 0.58
C SER A 241 -3.20 23.86 2.10
N ASN A 242 -4.25 23.22 2.60
CA ASN A 242 -4.56 23.14 4.02
C ASN A 242 -3.88 21.93 4.72
N ILE A 243 -3.22 21.07 3.96
CA ILE A 243 -2.49 19.92 4.52
C ILE A 243 -1.18 20.40 5.10
N THR A 244 -0.93 19.99 6.33
CA THR A 244 0.36 20.14 7.00
C THR A 244 0.89 18.75 7.35
N ILE A 245 2.16 18.49 7.09
CA ILE A 245 2.87 17.27 7.48
C ILE A 245 4.18 17.67 8.14
N ASN A 246 4.40 17.25 9.38
CA ASN A 246 5.65 17.45 10.10
C ASN A 246 6.71 16.46 9.61
N ASN A 247 7.98 16.78 9.82
CA ASN A 247 9.07 15.85 9.57
C ASN A 247 9.51 15.21 10.90
N ASP A 248 8.62 14.40 11.46
CA ASP A 248 8.84 13.73 12.75
C ASP A 248 8.31 12.27 12.72
N ASN A 249 8.47 11.54 13.82
CA ASN A 249 7.99 10.18 13.96
C ASN A 249 6.53 10.08 14.43
N GLY A 250 5.78 11.17 14.38
CA GLY A 250 4.34 11.22 14.67
C GLY A 250 3.47 10.65 13.56
N GLN A 251 2.17 10.79 13.72
CA GLN A 251 1.18 10.39 12.72
C GLN A 251 1.09 11.49 11.64
N GLY A 252 1.43 11.17 10.39
CA GLY A 252 1.24 12.10 9.27
C GLY A 252 -0.16 11.97 8.67
N ILE A 253 -0.48 10.77 8.16
CA ILE A 253 -1.79 10.47 7.56
C ILE A 253 -2.27 9.10 8.01
N ALA A 254 -3.59 8.97 8.21
CA ALA A 254 -4.24 7.68 8.35
C ALA A 254 -5.03 7.34 7.09
N ILE A 255 -5.13 6.06 6.79
CA ILE A 255 -6.01 5.49 5.78
C ILE A 255 -6.98 4.59 6.52
N ALA A 256 -8.27 4.81 6.32
CA ALA A 256 -9.31 3.99 6.93
C ALA A 256 -10.17 3.33 5.85
N PHE A 257 -10.46 2.05 6.03
CA PHE A 257 -11.41 1.29 5.24
C PHE A 257 -12.60 1.00 6.13
N ILE A 258 -13.78 1.40 5.69
CA ILE A 258 -14.96 1.48 6.53
C ILE A 258 -16.03 0.47 6.09
N PRO A 259 -16.11 -0.69 6.77
CA PRO A 259 -17.24 -1.59 6.61
C PRO A 259 -18.56 -0.95 7.03
N PHE A 260 -18.54 -0.16 8.12
CA PHE A 260 -19.73 0.55 8.60
C PHE A 260 -19.40 1.68 9.57
N TYR A 261 -20.07 2.81 9.38
CA TYR A 261 -20.20 3.92 10.34
C TYR A 261 -21.69 4.22 10.57
N GLY A 262 -22.09 4.34 11.84
CA GLY A 262 -23.43 4.79 12.24
C GLY A 262 -23.58 6.31 12.15
N THR A 263 -24.80 6.78 12.36
CA THR A 263 -25.21 8.17 12.11
C THR A 263 -24.56 9.22 13.03
N ASP A 264 -23.85 8.81 14.09
CA ASP A 264 -23.02 9.73 14.87
C ASP A 264 -21.75 10.20 14.10
N TYR A 265 -21.41 9.55 12.98
CA TYR A 265 -20.20 9.77 12.18
C TYR A 265 -20.48 10.11 10.71
N THR A 266 -21.77 10.16 10.33
CA THR A 266 -22.17 10.30 8.92
C THR A 266 -23.25 11.36 8.75
N THR A 267 -23.28 12.02 7.57
CA THR A 267 -24.34 12.95 7.21
C THR A 267 -24.75 12.75 5.74
N SER A 268 -26.04 13.01 5.44
CA SER A 268 -26.54 12.96 4.06
C SER A 268 -25.98 14.07 3.17
N GLY A 269 -25.35 15.09 3.76
CA GLY A 269 -24.74 16.22 3.05
C GLY A 269 -23.25 16.12 2.83
N HIS A 270 -22.61 15.02 3.26
CA HIS A 270 -21.18 14.81 3.11
C HIS A 270 -20.74 14.84 1.64
N THR A 271 -19.58 15.43 1.37
CA THR A 271 -19.02 15.50 0.02
C THR A 271 -17.78 14.60 -0.09
N ASP A 272 -17.90 13.52 -0.85
CA ASP A 272 -16.78 12.65 -1.23
C ASP A 272 -15.87 13.31 -2.28
N ASP A 273 -14.67 12.78 -2.44
CA ASP A 273 -13.71 13.14 -3.49
C ASP A 273 -13.13 14.56 -3.38
N ALA A 274 -13.17 15.14 -2.19
CA ALA A 274 -12.60 16.44 -1.88
C ALA A 274 -11.98 16.47 -0.49
N TRP A 275 -10.90 17.25 -0.31
CA TRP A 275 -10.38 17.53 1.01
C TRP A 275 -11.26 18.55 1.73
N GLY A 276 -11.63 18.24 2.96
CA GLY A 276 -12.37 19.11 3.87
C GLY A 276 -11.77 19.10 5.28
N ALA A 277 -12.05 20.12 6.07
CA ALA A 277 -11.70 20.09 7.49
C ALA A 277 -12.42 18.91 8.16
N PHE A 278 -11.68 18.15 8.96
CA PHE A 278 -12.25 16.97 9.63
C PHE A 278 -13.29 17.35 10.67
N ASP A 279 -14.46 16.76 10.53
CA ASP A 279 -15.51 16.71 11.55
C ASP A 279 -15.87 15.25 11.83
N SER A 280 -15.78 14.84 13.08
CA SER A 280 -16.09 13.49 13.48
C SER A 280 -17.56 13.09 13.27
N ALA A 281 -18.47 14.05 13.27
CA ALA A 281 -19.89 13.83 13.03
C ALA A 281 -20.25 13.84 11.52
N ASP A 282 -19.32 14.27 10.66
CA ASP A 282 -19.47 14.37 9.21
C ASP A 282 -18.24 13.78 8.50
N SER A 283 -17.94 12.52 8.78
CA SER A 283 -16.78 11.85 8.19
C SER A 283 -17.08 11.14 6.87
N LEU A 284 -18.34 10.76 6.64
CA LEU A 284 -18.81 9.99 5.47
C LEU A 284 -20.29 10.32 5.16
N PRO A 285 -20.77 9.99 3.95
CA PRO A 285 -22.21 9.91 3.67
C PRO A 285 -22.89 8.83 4.52
N ASP A 286 -24.23 8.97 4.71
CA ASP A 286 -25.02 7.96 5.42
C ASP A 286 -24.89 6.59 4.76
N MET A 287 -24.58 5.58 5.59
CA MET A 287 -24.28 4.22 5.12
C MET A 287 -25.49 3.29 5.22
N THR A 288 -25.59 2.37 4.26
CA THR A 288 -26.53 1.26 4.32
C THR A 288 -26.15 0.30 5.47
N THR A 289 -27.13 -0.09 6.29
CA THR A 289 -26.92 -0.89 7.50
C THR A 289 -26.86 -2.40 7.26
N THR A 290 -27.10 -2.88 6.03
CA THR A 290 -27.25 -4.32 5.73
C THR A 290 -26.03 -5.12 6.16
N TRP A 291 -24.81 -4.69 5.80
CA TRP A 291 -23.60 -5.36 6.22
C TRP A 291 -23.46 -5.37 7.76
N ALA A 292 -23.74 -4.24 8.38
CA ALA A 292 -23.56 -4.03 9.82
C ALA A 292 -24.51 -4.90 10.67
N THR A 293 -25.69 -5.21 10.16
CA THR A 293 -26.73 -5.99 10.87
C THR A 293 -26.70 -7.48 10.52
N THR A 294 -25.98 -7.87 9.45
CA THR A 294 -25.90 -9.27 9.02
C THR A 294 -24.84 -10.01 9.83
N THR A 295 -25.26 -11.05 10.56
CA THR A 295 -24.33 -11.97 11.24
C THR A 295 -23.50 -12.73 10.20
N ASP A 296 -22.24 -12.96 10.49
CA ASP A 296 -21.24 -13.58 9.63
C ASP A 296 -20.92 -12.80 8.34
N ALA A 297 -21.44 -11.57 8.17
CA ALA A 297 -21.00 -10.71 7.08
C ALA A 297 -19.48 -10.44 7.17
N THR A 298 -18.79 -10.52 6.03
CA THR A 298 -17.34 -10.36 5.93
C THR A 298 -16.97 -9.14 5.11
N PHE A 299 -15.78 -8.59 5.44
CA PHE A 299 -15.12 -7.53 4.71
C PHE A 299 -13.63 -7.83 4.69
N ASP A 300 -13.08 -8.00 3.50
CA ASP A 300 -11.74 -8.51 3.24
C ASP A 300 -10.91 -7.47 2.49
N ILE A 301 -9.62 -7.35 2.83
CA ILE A 301 -8.70 -6.41 2.17
C ILE A 301 -7.29 -6.99 2.07
N THR A 302 -6.61 -6.73 0.94
CA THR A 302 -5.19 -7.04 0.70
C THR A 302 -4.59 -6.15 -0.38
N GLY A 303 -3.28 -6.22 -0.57
CA GLY A 303 -2.59 -5.51 -1.65
C GLY A 303 -2.65 -3.99 -1.50
N VAL A 304 -2.61 -3.49 -0.26
CA VAL A 304 -2.71 -2.05 0.01
C VAL A 304 -1.40 -1.37 -0.34
N GLN A 305 -1.45 -0.43 -1.27
CA GLN A 305 -0.31 0.37 -1.72
C GLN A 305 -0.70 1.85 -1.79
N LEU A 306 0.12 2.70 -1.16
CA LEU A 306 0.06 4.15 -1.29
C LEU A 306 1.37 4.63 -1.91
N GLU A 307 1.31 5.29 -3.03
CA GLU A 307 2.48 5.73 -3.78
C GLU A 307 2.35 7.16 -4.29
N VAL A 308 3.48 7.84 -4.48
CA VAL A 308 3.49 9.20 -5.05
C VAL A 308 3.32 9.11 -6.56
N GLY A 309 2.41 9.91 -7.09
CA GLY A 309 2.09 9.97 -8.51
C GLY A 309 0.60 9.85 -8.77
N SER A 310 0.19 10.07 -10.02
CA SER A 310 -1.22 10.07 -10.45
C SER A 310 -1.69 8.74 -11.04
N VAL A 311 -0.83 7.72 -11.07
CA VAL A 311 -1.11 6.42 -11.69
C VAL A 311 -0.69 5.31 -10.74
N ALA A 312 -1.57 4.33 -10.52
CA ALA A 312 -1.23 3.13 -9.78
C ALA A 312 -0.25 2.26 -10.58
N THR A 313 0.81 1.82 -9.92
CA THR A 313 1.77 0.87 -10.49
C THR A 313 1.49 -0.56 -10.00
N PRO A 314 2.08 -1.60 -10.59
CA PRO A 314 2.04 -2.93 -10.02
C PRO A 314 2.48 -2.92 -8.56
N PHE A 315 1.86 -3.77 -7.73
CA PHE A 315 2.17 -3.82 -6.30
C PHE A 315 3.65 -4.08 -6.05
N GLU A 316 4.24 -3.33 -5.13
CA GLU A 316 5.63 -3.51 -4.71
C GLU A 316 5.73 -4.68 -3.72
N HIS A 317 5.91 -5.90 -4.24
CA HIS A 317 6.18 -7.07 -3.42
C HIS A 317 7.57 -6.97 -2.79
N ARG A 318 7.64 -7.07 -1.47
CA ARG A 318 8.88 -7.10 -0.69
C ARG A 318 9.13 -8.50 -0.15
N SER A 319 10.39 -8.84 0.12
CA SER A 319 10.72 -10.10 0.78
C SER A 319 10.09 -10.13 2.18
N TYR A 320 9.75 -11.32 2.68
CA TYR A 320 9.19 -11.47 4.03
C TYR A 320 10.11 -10.87 5.11
N GLY A 321 11.43 -11.05 4.96
CA GLY A 321 12.41 -10.52 5.91
C GLY A 321 12.44 -9.00 5.95
N ASP A 322 12.38 -8.34 4.79
CA ASP A 322 12.32 -6.88 4.70
C ASP A 322 11.02 -6.33 5.29
N GLU A 323 9.90 -6.98 4.98
CA GLU A 323 8.60 -6.58 5.50
C GLU A 323 8.51 -6.76 7.02
N LEU A 324 9.04 -7.89 7.54
CA LEU A 324 9.11 -8.14 8.98
C LEU A 324 9.98 -7.07 9.68
N ALA A 325 11.14 -6.73 9.15
CA ALA A 325 12.01 -5.71 9.73
C ALA A 325 11.30 -4.33 9.78
N ARG A 326 10.53 -3.98 8.75
CA ARG A 326 9.72 -2.76 8.73
C ARG A 326 8.61 -2.80 9.79
N CYS A 327 7.95 -3.94 9.97
CA CYS A 327 6.95 -4.14 11.03
C CYS A 327 7.57 -4.04 12.43
N GLN A 328 8.76 -4.60 12.61
CA GLN A 328 9.50 -4.58 13.90
C GLN A 328 9.90 -3.17 14.35
N ARG A 329 9.94 -2.19 13.48
CA ARG A 329 10.05 -0.78 13.87
C ARG A 329 8.89 -0.30 14.75
N TYR A 330 7.73 -0.95 14.68
CA TYR A 330 6.50 -0.58 15.40
C TYR A 330 6.08 -1.60 16.44
N PHE A 331 6.37 -2.86 16.19
CA PHE A 331 6.04 -3.94 17.10
C PHE A 331 7.04 -5.08 16.97
N HIS A 332 7.58 -5.50 18.10
CA HIS A 332 8.45 -6.67 18.19
C HIS A 332 7.96 -7.57 19.31
N ARG A 333 7.95 -8.88 19.05
CA ARG A 333 7.61 -9.90 20.04
C ARG A 333 8.79 -10.83 20.24
N MET A 334 9.18 -11.03 21.50
CA MET A 334 10.13 -12.06 21.89
C MET A 334 9.34 -13.31 22.24
N ASP A 335 9.42 -14.31 21.35
CA ASP A 335 8.75 -15.59 21.55
C ASP A 335 9.33 -16.40 22.70
N THR A 336 8.53 -17.35 23.19
CA THR A 336 8.92 -18.36 24.18
C THR A 336 10.17 -19.13 23.77
N GLY A 337 11.04 -19.44 24.74
CA GLY A 337 12.24 -20.25 24.52
C GLY A 337 13.55 -19.49 24.32
N ARG A 338 13.56 -18.16 24.47
CA ARG A 338 14.80 -17.37 24.48
C ARG A 338 15.33 -17.19 25.90
N PHE A 339 16.63 -17.39 26.07
CA PHE A 339 17.31 -17.08 27.33
C PHE A 339 17.63 -15.60 27.40
N VAL A 340 17.21 -14.92 28.45
CA VAL A 340 17.59 -13.55 28.75
C VAL A 340 18.39 -13.56 30.01
N MET A 341 19.62 -13.04 29.97
CA MET A 341 20.46 -12.90 31.13
C MET A 341 20.20 -11.58 31.83
N GLY A 342 19.93 -11.64 33.13
CA GLY A 342 19.72 -10.46 33.95
C GLY A 342 20.46 -10.53 35.27
N TYR A 343 20.38 -9.47 36.06
CA TYR A 343 20.95 -9.40 37.40
C TYR A 343 19.92 -8.88 38.40
N LYS A 344 20.05 -9.31 39.62
CA LYS A 344 19.28 -8.76 40.72
C LYS A 344 19.78 -7.36 41.06
N ARG A 345 18.89 -6.39 40.98
CA ARG A 345 19.17 -4.98 41.32
C ARG A 345 18.85 -4.71 42.80
N HIS A 346 17.70 -5.18 43.26
CA HIS A 346 17.20 -5.09 44.63
C HIS A 346 16.48 -6.40 45.02
N ASP A 347 16.07 -6.52 46.29
CA ASP A 347 15.32 -7.69 46.75
C ASP A 347 13.95 -7.85 46.08
N THR A 348 13.47 -6.78 45.44
CA THR A 348 12.19 -6.77 44.74
C THR A 348 12.35 -6.53 43.23
N GLU A 349 13.59 -6.39 42.71
CA GLU A 349 13.82 -6.01 41.32
C GLU A 349 14.93 -6.82 40.68
N CYS A 350 14.69 -7.23 39.43
CA CYS A 350 15.73 -7.71 38.53
C CYS A 350 15.80 -6.80 37.28
N ALA A 351 16.95 -6.77 36.64
CA ALA A 351 17.14 -6.03 35.42
C ALA A 351 17.86 -6.89 34.37
N TRP A 352 17.48 -6.74 33.12
CA TRP A 352 18.15 -7.34 31.97
C TRP A 352 18.19 -6.40 30.79
N SER A 353 19.19 -6.52 29.92
CA SER A 353 19.30 -5.73 28.70
C SER A 353 18.42 -6.31 27.60
N TYR A 354 17.79 -5.42 26.87
CA TYR A 354 16.99 -5.70 25.69
C TYR A 354 17.59 -4.98 24.49
N GLN A 355 17.61 -5.66 23.35
CA GLN A 355 17.96 -5.06 22.06
C GLN A 355 16.89 -5.40 21.03
N SER A 356 16.29 -4.37 20.43
CA SER A 356 15.39 -4.54 19.32
C SER A 356 16.12 -4.99 18.06
N PRO A 357 15.54 -5.86 17.22
CA PRO A 357 16.14 -6.26 15.93
C PRO A 357 16.41 -5.09 15.00
N VAL A 358 15.58 -4.05 15.08
CA VAL A 358 15.72 -2.79 14.35
C VAL A 358 15.41 -1.61 15.27
N PRO A 359 15.91 -0.40 14.99
CA PRO A 359 15.51 0.78 15.76
C PRO A 359 13.99 0.98 15.72
N MET A 360 13.35 0.98 16.87
CA MET A 360 11.91 1.21 16.97
C MET A 360 11.57 2.71 16.75
N ARG A 361 10.36 2.98 16.32
CA ARG A 361 9.90 4.33 16.00
C ARG A 361 10.03 5.29 17.19
N ASN A 362 9.70 4.82 18.37
CA ASN A 362 9.77 5.53 19.62
C ASN A 362 10.16 4.55 20.74
N SER A 363 10.34 5.03 21.96
CA SER A 363 10.46 4.16 23.12
C SER A 363 9.28 3.23 23.20
N PRO A 364 9.50 1.90 23.16
CA PRO A 364 8.40 0.96 23.15
C PRO A 364 7.81 0.77 24.56
N SER A 365 6.53 0.45 24.61
CA SER A 365 5.89 -0.03 25.84
C SER A 365 6.02 -1.56 25.92
N PRO A 366 6.72 -2.11 26.91
CA PRO A 366 6.82 -3.55 27.10
C PRO A 366 5.53 -4.11 27.70
N THR A 367 5.12 -5.28 27.24
CA THR A 367 3.96 -6.01 27.76
C THR A 367 4.33 -7.48 27.93
N LEU A 368 4.12 -8.03 29.12
CA LEU A 368 4.21 -9.46 29.38
C LEU A 368 2.91 -10.13 28.92
N ASN A 369 2.97 -10.91 27.85
CA ASN A 369 1.80 -11.54 27.25
C ASN A 369 1.40 -12.85 27.96
N SER A 370 2.36 -13.60 28.46
CA SER A 370 2.11 -14.79 29.28
C SER A 370 3.08 -14.85 30.46
N GLY A 371 2.59 -15.34 31.59
CA GLY A 371 3.37 -15.49 32.80
C GLY A 371 4.54 -16.46 32.59
N GLY A 372 5.75 -15.93 32.64
CA GLY A 372 6.96 -16.73 32.67
C GLY A 372 7.40 -16.92 34.13
N ASN A 373 7.99 -18.05 34.42
CA ASN A 373 8.65 -18.27 35.69
C ASN A 373 10.12 -17.89 35.56
N PHE A 374 10.62 -17.01 36.40
CA PHE A 374 12.05 -16.80 36.53
C PHE A 374 12.66 -17.91 37.38
N THR A 375 13.60 -18.64 36.85
CA THR A 375 14.30 -19.71 37.59
C THR A 375 15.73 -19.30 37.84
N ASN A 376 16.17 -19.47 39.07
CA ASN A 376 17.55 -19.23 39.49
C ASN A 376 18.43 -20.45 39.18
N PHE A 377 19.57 -20.23 38.52
CA PHE A 377 20.49 -21.30 38.14
C PHE A 377 21.65 -21.55 39.10
N GLN A 378 21.72 -20.89 40.22
CA GLN A 378 22.94 -20.93 41.02
C GLN A 378 23.07 -22.10 42.01
N SER A 379 22.12 -22.97 42.15
CA SER A 379 22.20 -24.20 42.92
C SER A 379 21.10 -25.18 42.55
N SER A 380 21.16 -26.38 43.03
CA SER A 380 20.17 -27.44 42.87
C SER A 380 18.72 -27.08 43.32
N PHE A 381 18.44 -25.83 43.62
CA PHE A 381 17.12 -25.32 44.01
C PHE A 381 16.70 -24.17 43.12
N ALA A 382 15.81 -24.45 42.18
CA ALA A 382 15.13 -23.44 41.41
C ALA A 382 14.08 -22.72 42.27
N THR A 383 14.21 -21.41 42.47
CA THR A 383 13.12 -20.58 42.99
C THR A 383 12.35 -19.98 41.81
N THR A 384 11.12 -20.37 41.67
CA THR A 384 10.25 -19.90 40.63
C THR A 384 9.51 -18.66 41.12
N GLN A 385 9.55 -17.56 40.34
CA GLN A 385 8.76 -16.36 40.58
C GLN A 385 7.68 -16.28 39.52
N SER A 386 6.44 -16.13 39.95
CA SER A 386 5.27 -16.05 39.06
C SER A 386 4.83 -14.60 38.87
N ASN A 387 4.42 -14.28 37.64
CA ASN A 387 3.79 -13.01 37.25
C ASN A 387 4.58 -11.73 37.61
N PRO A 388 5.84 -11.57 37.16
CA PRO A 388 6.55 -10.31 37.37
C PRO A 388 5.89 -9.18 36.59
N THR A 389 5.85 -7.98 37.15
CA THR A 389 5.52 -6.77 36.39
C THR A 389 6.76 -6.33 35.63
N VAL A 390 6.64 -6.18 34.33
CA VAL A 390 7.72 -5.70 33.46
C VAL A 390 7.57 -4.19 33.27
N TYR A 391 8.66 -3.46 33.40
CA TYR A 391 8.71 -2.03 33.16
C TYR A 391 10.05 -1.61 32.54
N GLU A 392 10.07 -0.48 31.88
CA GLU A 392 11.25 0.04 31.20
C GLU A 392 12.01 1.01 32.09
N TYR A 393 13.34 0.85 32.22
CA TYR A 393 14.21 1.77 32.96
C TYR A 393 14.87 2.82 32.10
N SER A 394 14.96 2.60 30.79
CA SER A 394 15.70 3.47 29.88
C SER A 394 14.99 3.57 28.55
N THR A 395 14.72 4.82 28.16
CA THR A 395 14.04 5.15 26.93
C THR A 395 15.04 5.32 25.79
N ASN A 396 15.27 4.26 25.03
CA ASN A 396 15.99 4.39 23.77
C ASN A 396 15.30 3.55 22.70
N THR A 397 15.22 4.07 21.49
CA THR A 397 14.51 3.49 20.34
C THR A 397 15.03 2.13 19.88
N GLY A 398 16.05 1.58 20.51
CA GLY A 398 16.63 0.29 20.10
C GLY A 398 17.18 -0.56 21.23
N ASN A 399 17.49 0.03 22.40
CA ASN A 399 18.08 -0.68 23.52
C ASN A 399 17.47 -0.17 24.82
N GLY A 400 17.09 -1.08 25.69
CA GLY A 400 16.52 -0.74 26.99
C GLY A 400 16.99 -1.67 28.07
N VAL A 401 16.80 -1.26 29.30
CA VAL A 401 16.90 -2.12 30.47
C VAL A 401 15.47 -2.36 30.93
N LEU A 402 15.08 -3.63 30.95
CA LEU A 402 13.79 -4.05 31.48
C LEU A 402 13.96 -4.39 32.94
N GLY A 403 13.05 -3.92 33.76
CA GLY A 403 12.93 -4.31 35.15
C GLY A 403 11.76 -5.26 35.33
N CYS A 404 11.85 -6.14 36.30
CA CYS A 404 10.71 -6.86 36.84
C CYS A 404 10.60 -6.66 38.33
N SER A 405 9.39 -6.48 38.83
CA SER A 405 9.15 -6.48 40.28
C SER A 405 8.71 -7.87 40.73
N SER A 406 9.44 -8.43 41.69
CA SER A 406 9.06 -9.66 42.36
C SER A 406 9.84 -9.77 43.68
N THR A 407 9.31 -10.48 44.67
CA THR A 407 10.00 -10.67 45.94
C THR A 407 11.07 -11.75 45.81
N TRP A 408 12.35 -11.36 45.89
CA TRP A 408 13.52 -12.25 45.78
C TRP A 408 14.10 -12.52 47.14
N THR A 409 14.03 -13.74 47.60
CA THR A 409 14.46 -14.12 48.96
C THR A 409 15.92 -14.50 49.09
N SER A 410 16.76 -14.32 48.04
CA SER A 410 18.16 -14.76 48.05
C SER A 410 19.14 -13.61 47.77
N THR A 411 20.32 -13.71 48.41
CA THR A 411 21.42 -12.73 48.34
C THR A 411 22.30 -12.85 47.09
N HIS A 412 21.98 -13.73 46.14
CA HIS A 412 22.85 -14.09 45.04
C HIS A 412 22.49 -13.36 43.73
N THR A 413 23.49 -13.15 42.89
CA THR A 413 23.32 -12.69 41.51
C THR A 413 22.62 -13.78 40.70
N TYR A 414 21.50 -13.46 40.06
CA TYR A 414 20.68 -14.44 39.36
C TYR A 414 20.89 -14.34 37.85
N ILE A 415 20.94 -15.51 37.22
CA ILE A 415 20.75 -15.64 35.78
C ILE A 415 19.36 -16.27 35.63
N PRO A 416 18.34 -15.51 35.22
CA PRO A 416 17.06 -16.12 34.97
C PRO A 416 17.18 -17.07 33.80
N SER A 417 16.83 -18.30 34.01
CA SER A 417 16.54 -19.23 32.95
C SER A 417 15.03 -19.36 32.79
N TRP A 418 14.65 -19.90 31.72
CA TRP A 418 13.39 -19.63 31.17
C TRP A 418 12.64 -20.80 30.60
N GLU A 419 11.42 -20.94 30.99
CA GLU A 419 10.38 -21.65 30.29
C GLU A 419 9.23 -20.69 30.04
N ALA A 420 8.89 -20.47 28.74
CA ALA A 420 7.69 -19.78 28.31
C ALA A 420 7.51 -18.27 28.63
N PHE A 421 8.45 -17.42 28.25
CA PHE A 421 8.34 -15.95 28.41
C PHE A 421 7.96 -15.31 27.08
N ASP A 422 6.98 -14.56 27.11
CA ASP A 422 6.45 -13.88 25.94
C ASP A 422 6.30 -12.40 26.28
N ILE A 423 7.23 -11.59 25.77
CA ILE A 423 7.16 -10.13 25.89
C ILE A 423 6.99 -9.53 24.52
N SER A 424 6.08 -8.58 24.43
CA SER A 424 5.96 -7.70 23.28
C SER A 424 6.36 -6.27 23.60
N PHE A 425 6.86 -5.57 22.59
CA PHE A 425 7.28 -4.18 22.62
C PHE A 425 6.50 -3.45 21.53
N SER A 426 5.72 -2.45 21.94
CA SER A 426 4.87 -1.71 21.02
C SER A 426 5.26 -0.24 20.97
N ALA A 427 5.48 0.27 19.77
CA ALA A 427 5.71 1.68 19.43
C ALA A 427 4.77 2.10 18.28
N GLU A 428 3.56 1.56 18.23
CA GLU A 428 2.56 1.89 17.21
C GLU A 428 2.13 3.36 17.26
N LEU A 429 1.57 3.85 16.15
CA LEU A 429 1.11 5.23 15.96
C LEU A 429 -0.29 5.46 16.57
#